data_e293c8a6da0cda2e2dfd06adf59c46bc
#
_entry.id   e293c8a6da0cda2e2dfd06adf59c46bc
#
_cell.length_a   1.000
_cell.length_b   1.000
_cell.length_c   1.000
_cell.angle_alpha   90.00
_cell.angle_beta   90.00
_cell.angle_gamma   90.00
#
_symmetry.space_group_name_H-M   'P 1'
#
loop_
_entity.id
_entity.type
_entity.pdbx_description
1 polymer ?
#
loop_
_entity_poly.entity_id
_entity_poly.type
_entity_poly.pdbx_seq_one_letter_code
_entity_poly.pdbx_strand_id
1 'polypeptide(L)'
;MVRMPMRFRHAAIVGKYQAQGIKPLLEDIAGFLLRLGLEVSLDAATALNTGITDHDALSPAEMGRRCDLAVVVGGDGTMLGIARELARHNLPLVGINQGRLGFITDVPLSNYRETLQSMVAGDYEEEHRTMIEGGVWRDGEKIFDGLSLNEVVVSRGATASMVELRIDIGDEFVANLRADGLIIASPTGSTAYALSAGGPIMHPGISGLLAVPIASHTLSNRPIVLPDQQEIRVEVVAGRDASANFDMQSLASLLHGDQVRVRRSAHKVRFLHPRGWSYYATLRRKLRWHEGVV
;
A
#
# COMPACT_ATOMS: atom_id res chain seq x y z
N MET A 1 -26.01 28.53 14.09
CA MET A 1 -24.91 27.72 13.57
C MET A 1 -25.26 27.28 12.14
N VAL A 2 -24.60 27.83 11.13
CA VAL A 2 -24.76 27.40 9.75
C VAL A 2 -24.16 26.02 9.68
N ARG A 3 -24.96 24.97 9.45
CA ARG A 3 -24.43 23.64 9.15
C ARG A 3 -23.64 23.76 7.85
N MET A 4 -22.31 23.68 7.93
CA MET A 4 -21.51 23.49 6.73
C MET A 4 -21.97 22.20 6.05
N PRO A 5 -22.15 22.20 4.72
CA PRO A 5 -22.56 20.96 4.02
C PRO A 5 -21.47 19.91 4.23
N MET A 6 -21.84 18.78 4.83
CA MET A 6 -20.93 17.66 4.98
C MET A 6 -20.57 17.10 3.60
N ARG A 7 -19.28 16.86 3.39
CA ARG A 7 -18.78 16.33 2.13
C ARG A 7 -18.96 14.83 2.03
N PHE A 8 -19.07 14.14 3.17
CA PHE A 8 -19.25 12.68 3.26
C PHE A 8 -20.56 12.37 3.97
N ARG A 9 -21.18 11.28 3.60
CA ARG A 9 -22.47 10.80 4.14
C ARG A 9 -22.35 9.46 4.83
N HIS A 10 -21.49 8.56 4.31
CA HIS A 10 -21.36 7.20 4.80
C HIS A 10 -19.89 6.80 4.91
N ALA A 11 -19.43 6.56 6.12
CA ALA A 11 -18.06 6.12 6.40
C ALA A 11 -18.01 4.62 6.70
N ALA A 12 -17.06 3.91 6.08
CA ALA A 12 -16.67 2.57 6.48
C ALA A 12 -15.49 2.64 7.47
N ILE A 13 -15.52 1.87 8.55
CA ILE A 13 -14.41 1.75 9.49
C ILE A 13 -13.69 0.42 9.25
N VAL A 14 -12.37 0.50 9.12
CA VAL A 14 -11.49 -0.66 8.95
C VAL A 14 -10.49 -0.70 10.11
N GLY A 15 -10.51 -1.77 10.89
CA GLY A 15 -9.60 -1.97 12.01
C GLY A 15 -8.42 -2.89 11.67
N LYS A 16 -7.33 -2.74 12.43
CA LYS A 16 -6.19 -3.64 12.32
C LYS A 16 -6.58 -5.08 12.67
N TYR A 17 -6.29 -6.02 11.77
CA TYR A 17 -6.54 -7.44 11.99
C TYR A 17 -5.84 -7.95 13.25
N GLN A 18 -6.54 -8.74 14.07
CA GLN A 18 -6.06 -9.35 15.31
C GLN A 18 -5.44 -8.38 16.35
N ALA A 19 -5.74 -7.08 16.29
CA ALA A 19 -5.30 -6.15 17.32
C ALA A 19 -6.12 -6.34 18.60
N GLN A 20 -5.44 -6.77 19.67
CA GLN A 20 -6.09 -6.88 20.98
C GLN A 20 -6.54 -5.50 21.48
N GLY A 21 -7.76 -5.42 22.02
CA GLY A 21 -8.30 -4.20 22.63
C GLY A 21 -8.67 -3.08 21.64
N ILE A 22 -8.74 -3.36 20.33
CA ILE A 22 -9.13 -2.33 19.33
C ILE A 22 -10.63 -2.02 19.37
N LYS A 23 -11.48 -2.95 19.82
CA LYS A 23 -12.95 -2.83 19.81
C LYS A 23 -13.46 -1.53 20.43
N PRO A 24 -13.08 -1.14 21.69
CA PRO A 24 -13.57 0.11 22.28
C PRO A 24 -13.20 1.36 21.47
N LEU A 25 -12.04 1.35 20.84
CA LEU A 25 -11.61 2.45 19.97
C LEU A 25 -12.46 2.56 18.71
N LEU A 26 -12.76 1.43 18.06
CA LEU A 26 -13.61 1.44 16.87
C LEU A 26 -15.04 1.87 17.20
N GLU A 27 -15.59 1.43 18.33
CA GLU A 27 -16.90 1.86 18.84
C GLU A 27 -16.92 3.36 19.14
N ASP A 28 -15.85 3.90 19.73
CA ASP A 28 -15.71 5.34 20.00
C ASP A 28 -15.65 6.17 18.71
N ILE A 29 -14.86 5.72 17.72
CA ILE A 29 -14.77 6.36 16.41
C ILE A 29 -16.13 6.30 15.69
N ALA A 30 -16.81 5.13 15.70
CA ALA A 30 -18.13 4.96 15.11
C ALA A 30 -19.15 5.92 15.73
N GLY A 31 -19.22 5.94 17.06
CA GLY A 31 -20.09 6.86 17.79
C GLY A 31 -19.77 8.33 17.52
N PHE A 32 -18.51 8.68 17.31
CA PHE A 32 -18.10 10.03 16.95
C PHE A 32 -18.58 10.41 15.54
N LEU A 33 -18.39 9.55 14.54
CA LEU A 33 -18.84 9.78 13.17
C LEU A 33 -20.37 9.88 13.07
N LEU A 34 -21.11 9.04 13.81
CA LEU A 34 -22.56 9.13 13.92
C LEU A 34 -23.01 10.47 14.50
N ARG A 35 -22.31 10.99 15.54
CA ARG A 35 -22.61 12.32 16.10
C ARG A 35 -22.32 13.46 15.11
N LEU A 36 -21.39 13.30 14.20
CA LEU A 36 -21.16 14.22 13.09
C LEU A 36 -22.26 14.12 12.02
N GLY A 37 -23.13 13.08 12.07
CA GLY A 37 -24.25 12.87 11.17
C GLY A 37 -23.94 12.00 9.96
N LEU A 38 -22.87 11.22 9.98
CA LEU A 38 -22.58 10.20 8.97
C LEU A 38 -23.30 8.90 9.30
N GLU A 39 -23.64 8.13 8.27
CA GLU A 39 -23.87 6.70 8.41
C GLU A 39 -22.52 6.00 8.62
N VAL A 40 -22.54 4.90 9.38
CA VAL A 40 -21.31 4.15 9.70
C VAL A 40 -21.54 2.66 9.45
N SER A 41 -20.61 2.05 8.71
CA SER A 41 -20.51 0.61 8.53
C SER A 41 -19.09 0.15 8.93
N LEU A 42 -18.94 -1.15 9.18
CA LEU A 42 -17.62 -1.75 9.38
C LEU A 42 -17.23 -2.60 8.17
N ASP A 43 -15.93 -2.70 7.94
CA ASP A 43 -15.38 -3.77 7.12
C ASP A 43 -15.75 -5.15 7.71
N ALA A 44 -16.14 -6.08 6.87
CA ALA A 44 -16.63 -7.40 7.32
C ALA A 44 -15.60 -8.19 8.15
N ALA A 45 -14.31 -8.12 7.77
CA ALA A 45 -13.26 -8.77 8.55
C ALA A 45 -13.06 -8.07 9.89
N THR A 46 -13.19 -6.75 9.94
CA THR A 46 -13.13 -5.96 11.17
C THR A 46 -14.29 -6.31 12.11
N ALA A 47 -15.52 -6.35 11.61
CA ALA A 47 -16.70 -6.74 12.38
C ALA A 47 -16.55 -8.16 12.96
N LEU A 48 -16.12 -9.11 12.13
CA LEU A 48 -15.89 -10.50 12.55
C LEU A 48 -14.83 -10.60 13.66
N ASN A 49 -13.69 -9.91 13.50
CA ASN A 49 -12.59 -9.99 14.46
C ASN A 49 -12.88 -9.31 15.79
N THR A 50 -13.73 -8.28 15.80
CA THR A 50 -14.03 -7.50 17.00
C THR A 50 -15.33 -7.91 17.68
N GLY A 51 -16.20 -8.62 16.96
CA GLY A 51 -17.55 -8.98 17.42
C GLY A 51 -18.46 -7.74 17.58
N ILE A 52 -18.24 -6.68 16.81
CA ILE A 52 -19.14 -5.52 16.73
C ILE A 52 -20.29 -5.89 15.79
N THR A 53 -21.53 -5.77 16.23
CA THR A 53 -22.73 -6.15 15.49
C THR A 53 -23.73 -5.00 15.27
N ASP A 54 -23.47 -3.85 15.86
CA ASP A 54 -24.40 -2.70 15.87
C ASP A 54 -24.34 -1.88 14.57
N HIS A 55 -23.48 -2.28 13.63
CA HIS A 55 -23.30 -1.66 12.33
C HIS A 55 -23.28 -2.70 11.21
N ASP A 56 -23.68 -2.29 10.02
CA ASP A 56 -23.57 -3.14 8.84
C ASP A 56 -22.12 -3.57 8.59
N ALA A 57 -21.90 -4.86 8.42
CA ALA A 57 -20.61 -5.43 8.03
C ALA A 57 -20.54 -5.53 6.51
N LEU A 58 -19.65 -4.78 5.87
CA LEU A 58 -19.54 -4.66 4.42
C LEU A 58 -18.27 -5.31 3.89
N SER A 59 -18.39 -6.04 2.80
CA SER A 59 -17.22 -6.44 1.99
C SER A 59 -16.57 -5.21 1.31
N PRO A 60 -15.30 -5.28 0.86
CA PRO A 60 -14.67 -4.19 0.13
C PRO A 60 -15.48 -3.71 -1.08
N ALA A 61 -16.10 -4.63 -1.81
CA ALA A 61 -16.96 -4.29 -2.95
C ALA A 61 -18.23 -3.55 -2.54
N GLU A 62 -18.81 -3.88 -1.39
CA GLU A 62 -19.97 -3.17 -0.85
C GLU A 62 -19.58 -1.81 -0.28
N MET A 63 -18.44 -1.70 0.41
CA MET A 63 -17.89 -0.42 0.84
C MET A 63 -17.71 0.53 -0.34
N GLY A 64 -17.13 0.03 -1.44
CA GLY A 64 -16.94 0.82 -2.66
C GLY A 64 -18.22 1.30 -3.33
N ARG A 65 -19.34 0.62 -3.13
CA ARG A 65 -20.65 1.02 -3.67
C ARG A 65 -21.46 1.91 -2.74
N ARG A 66 -21.35 1.72 -1.42
CA ARG A 66 -22.22 2.34 -0.42
C ARG A 66 -21.59 3.48 0.33
N CYS A 67 -20.26 3.44 0.49
CA CYS A 67 -19.53 4.43 1.30
C CYS A 67 -18.84 5.46 0.40
N ASP A 68 -18.62 6.64 0.94
CA ASP A 68 -17.89 7.74 0.31
C ASP A 68 -16.60 8.12 1.06
N LEU A 69 -16.33 7.43 2.19
CA LEU A 69 -15.11 7.55 2.98
C LEU A 69 -14.77 6.20 3.64
N ALA A 70 -13.49 5.85 3.73
CA ALA A 70 -13.02 4.77 4.59
C ALA A 70 -12.03 5.31 5.65
N VAL A 71 -12.34 5.05 6.91
CA VAL A 71 -11.50 5.40 8.07
C VAL A 71 -10.76 4.16 8.53
N VAL A 72 -9.45 4.14 8.32
CA VAL A 72 -8.58 2.99 8.59
C VAL A 72 -7.85 3.22 9.91
N VAL A 73 -8.08 2.33 10.88
CA VAL A 73 -7.51 2.40 12.23
C VAL A 73 -6.42 1.33 12.36
N GLY A 74 -5.17 1.76 12.29
CA GLY A 74 -4.02 0.84 12.30
C GLY A 74 -2.71 1.52 11.92
N GLY A 75 -1.81 0.77 11.31
CA GLY A 75 -0.57 1.28 10.72
C GLY A 75 -0.57 1.14 9.20
N ASP A 76 0.58 1.44 8.58
CA ASP A 76 0.74 1.37 7.12
C ASP A 76 0.38 0.00 6.55
N GLY A 77 0.68 -1.11 7.24
CA GLY A 77 0.30 -2.45 6.78
C GLY A 77 -1.21 -2.69 6.69
N THR A 78 -2.02 -2.13 7.62
CA THR A 78 -3.48 -2.18 7.55
C THR A 78 -3.98 -1.35 6.37
N MET A 79 -3.38 -0.17 6.20
CA MET A 79 -3.70 0.73 5.09
C MET A 79 -3.38 0.09 3.74
N LEU A 80 -2.21 -0.57 3.58
CA LEU A 80 -1.83 -1.29 2.36
C LEU A 80 -2.86 -2.36 1.99
N GLY A 81 -3.30 -3.17 2.97
CA GLY A 81 -4.27 -4.23 2.74
C GLY A 81 -5.57 -3.70 2.16
N ILE A 82 -6.18 -2.73 2.83
CA ILE A 82 -7.47 -2.19 2.38
C ILE A 82 -7.34 -1.29 1.14
N ALA A 83 -6.21 -0.60 0.95
CA ALA A 83 -5.97 0.22 -0.22
C ALA A 83 -6.01 -0.61 -1.51
N ARG A 84 -5.44 -1.81 -1.52
CA ARG A 84 -5.49 -2.73 -2.67
C ARG A 84 -6.92 -3.12 -3.04
N GLU A 85 -7.75 -3.38 -2.05
CA GLU A 85 -9.14 -3.77 -2.26
C GLU A 85 -10.00 -2.59 -2.74
N LEU A 86 -9.77 -1.39 -2.19
CA LEU A 86 -10.61 -0.22 -2.43
C LEU A 86 -10.13 0.66 -3.59
N ALA A 87 -8.90 0.50 -4.09
CA ALA A 87 -8.38 1.29 -5.21
C ALA A 87 -9.27 1.20 -6.46
N ARG A 88 -9.83 0.01 -6.74
CA ARG A 88 -10.74 -0.22 -7.87
C ARG A 88 -12.07 0.53 -7.74
N HIS A 89 -12.42 0.95 -6.54
CA HIS A 89 -13.66 1.67 -6.23
C HIS A 89 -13.47 3.18 -6.08
N ASN A 90 -12.22 3.65 -6.15
CA ASN A 90 -11.86 5.06 -5.97
C ASN A 90 -12.37 5.66 -4.64
N LEU A 91 -12.53 4.82 -3.60
CA LEU A 91 -12.97 5.25 -2.27
C LEU A 91 -11.81 5.95 -1.55
N PRO A 92 -11.97 7.18 -1.05
CA PRO A 92 -10.91 7.88 -0.33
C PRO A 92 -10.68 7.27 1.05
N LEU A 93 -9.41 7.25 1.48
CA LEU A 93 -8.94 6.64 2.71
C LEU A 93 -8.37 7.69 3.66
N VAL A 94 -8.73 7.62 4.94
CA VAL A 94 -8.10 8.36 6.03
C VAL A 94 -7.45 7.37 6.99
N GLY A 95 -6.20 7.59 7.37
CA GLY A 95 -5.46 6.68 8.25
C GLY A 95 -5.29 7.21 9.66
N ILE A 96 -5.91 6.59 10.66
CA ILE A 96 -5.68 6.85 12.08
C ILE A 96 -4.60 5.89 12.58
N ASN A 97 -3.49 6.45 13.03
CA ASN A 97 -2.35 5.69 13.50
C ASN A 97 -2.48 5.26 14.96
N GLN A 98 -2.38 3.97 15.26
CA GLN A 98 -2.45 3.43 16.63
C GLN A 98 -1.11 3.41 17.38
N GLY A 99 -0.03 3.89 16.77
CA GLY A 99 1.29 3.79 17.40
C GLY A 99 2.29 4.77 16.81
N ARG A 100 3.35 4.23 16.18
CA ARG A 100 4.32 5.09 15.50
C ARG A 100 3.72 5.61 14.19
N LEU A 101 3.75 6.91 14.01
CA LEU A 101 3.31 7.57 12.78
C LEU A 101 3.79 6.83 11.52
N GLY A 102 2.87 6.55 10.60
CA GLY A 102 3.17 5.91 9.31
C GLY A 102 3.61 6.89 8.23
N PHE A 103 3.89 6.37 7.04
CA PHE A 103 4.06 7.19 5.83
C PHE A 103 2.71 7.57 5.20
N ILE A 104 1.69 6.73 5.43
CA ILE A 104 0.33 6.86 4.86
C ILE A 104 -0.78 6.79 5.92
N THR A 105 -0.41 6.64 7.21
CA THR A 105 -1.33 6.72 8.36
C THR A 105 -0.84 7.84 9.26
N ASP A 106 -1.38 9.03 9.08
CA ASP A 106 -0.83 10.28 9.61
C ASP A 106 -1.74 11.03 10.58
N VAL A 107 -2.98 10.56 10.81
CA VAL A 107 -3.85 11.08 11.85
C VAL A 107 -3.49 10.44 13.19
N PRO A 108 -2.93 11.22 14.16
CA PRO A 108 -2.60 10.65 15.47
C PRO A 108 -3.86 10.32 16.27
N LEU A 109 -3.80 9.21 17.03
CA LEU A 109 -4.91 8.81 17.91
C LEU A 109 -5.23 9.87 18.96
N SER A 110 -4.25 10.66 19.38
CA SER A 110 -4.43 11.69 20.43
C SER A 110 -5.38 12.83 20.05
N ASN A 111 -5.53 13.12 18.76
CA ASN A 111 -6.34 14.25 18.27
C ASN A 111 -7.26 13.86 17.09
N TYR A 112 -7.55 12.57 16.93
CA TYR A 112 -8.32 12.09 15.77
C TYR A 112 -9.70 12.74 15.65
N ARG A 113 -10.38 13.05 16.77
CA ARG A 113 -11.73 13.64 16.73
C ARG A 113 -11.72 15.00 16.09
N GLU A 114 -10.84 15.89 16.52
CA GLU A 114 -10.70 17.23 15.97
C GLU A 114 -10.30 17.18 14.48
N THR A 115 -9.35 16.32 14.16
CA THR A 115 -8.88 16.10 12.79
C THR A 115 -9.99 15.56 11.88
N LEU A 116 -10.70 14.50 12.29
CA LEU A 116 -11.80 13.94 11.51
C LEU A 116 -12.95 14.92 11.35
N GLN A 117 -13.27 15.73 12.38
CA GLN A 117 -14.31 16.76 12.29
C GLN A 117 -14.00 17.77 11.18
N SER A 118 -12.75 18.27 11.12
CA SER A 118 -12.31 19.18 10.07
C SER A 118 -12.35 18.50 8.69
N MET A 119 -11.84 17.28 8.60
CA MET A 119 -11.80 16.54 7.33
C MET A 119 -13.19 16.22 6.79
N VAL A 120 -14.14 15.81 7.64
CA VAL A 120 -15.53 15.56 7.25
C VAL A 120 -16.23 16.83 6.81
N ALA A 121 -15.86 17.98 7.37
CA ALA A 121 -16.31 19.29 6.92
C ALA A 121 -15.70 19.75 5.57
N GLY A 122 -14.73 18.99 5.04
CA GLY A 122 -14.08 19.27 3.74
C GLY A 122 -12.71 19.96 3.86
N ASP A 123 -12.19 20.12 5.07
CA ASP A 123 -10.86 20.71 5.30
C ASP A 123 -9.78 19.64 5.37
N TYR A 124 -9.31 19.20 4.19
CA TYR A 124 -8.28 18.20 4.01
C TYR A 124 -7.47 18.44 2.73
N GLU A 125 -6.35 17.76 2.62
CA GLU A 125 -5.58 17.65 1.39
C GLU A 125 -5.74 16.25 0.80
N GLU A 126 -5.95 16.18 -0.52
CA GLU A 126 -6.12 14.91 -1.22
C GLU A 126 -4.85 14.55 -1.98
N GLU A 127 -4.36 13.34 -1.77
CA GLU A 127 -3.21 12.78 -2.46
C GLU A 127 -3.61 11.53 -3.23
N HIS A 128 -3.14 11.43 -4.48
CA HIS A 128 -3.34 10.26 -5.33
C HIS A 128 -2.04 9.47 -5.43
N ARG A 129 -2.06 8.22 -4.99
CA ARG A 129 -0.92 7.31 -5.08
C ARG A 129 -1.12 6.30 -6.20
N THR A 130 -0.10 6.18 -7.04
CA THR A 130 -0.08 5.19 -8.12
C THR A 130 0.02 3.77 -7.54
N MET A 131 -0.83 2.88 -8.03
CA MET A 131 -0.71 1.44 -7.80
C MET A 131 0.11 0.81 -8.92
N ILE A 132 0.71 -0.33 -8.63
CA ILE A 132 1.25 -1.25 -9.62
C ILE A 132 0.39 -2.51 -9.67
N GLU A 133 0.22 -3.04 -10.86
CA GLU A 133 -0.42 -4.33 -11.06
C GLU A 133 0.60 -5.31 -11.59
N GLY A 134 0.52 -6.52 -11.11
CA GLY A 134 1.41 -7.59 -11.53
C GLY A 134 0.68 -8.90 -11.67
N GLY A 135 1.30 -9.83 -12.38
CA GLY A 135 0.78 -11.18 -12.52
C GLY A 135 1.90 -12.17 -12.81
N VAL A 136 1.55 -13.43 -12.68
CA VAL A 136 2.45 -14.56 -13.01
C VAL A 136 1.88 -15.29 -14.22
N TRP A 137 2.72 -15.51 -15.21
CA TRP A 137 2.40 -16.30 -16.40
C TRP A 137 3.25 -17.56 -16.42
N ARG A 138 2.60 -18.69 -16.71
CA ARG A 138 3.20 -20.02 -16.89
C ARG A 138 2.69 -20.61 -18.19
N ASP A 139 3.59 -21.05 -19.06
CA ASP A 139 3.25 -21.64 -20.39
C ASP A 139 2.31 -20.73 -21.22
N GLY A 140 2.46 -19.42 -21.08
CA GLY A 140 1.64 -18.42 -21.78
C GLY A 140 0.32 -18.06 -21.11
N GLU A 141 -0.10 -18.80 -20.08
CA GLU A 141 -1.33 -18.53 -19.33
C GLU A 141 -1.07 -17.72 -18.05
N LYS A 142 -1.96 -16.79 -17.74
CA LYS A 142 -1.89 -16.05 -16.49
C LYS A 142 -2.49 -16.88 -15.36
N ILE A 143 -1.64 -17.29 -14.40
CA ILE A 143 -2.01 -18.13 -13.26
C ILE A 143 -2.23 -17.35 -11.97
N PHE A 144 -1.80 -16.08 -11.90
CA PHE A 144 -1.98 -15.22 -10.75
C PHE A 144 -2.00 -13.75 -11.19
N ASP A 145 -2.77 -12.92 -10.49
CA ASP A 145 -2.68 -11.45 -10.59
C ASP A 145 -2.95 -10.77 -9.26
N GLY A 146 -2.44 -9.56 -9.10
CA GLY A 146 -2.60 -8.74 -7.90
C GLY A 146 -2.26 -7.28 -8.11
N LEU A 147 -2.74 -6.46 -7.18
CA LEU A 147 -2.37 -5.07 -7.05
C LEU A 147 -1.40 -4.90 -5.89
N SER A 148 -0.47 -3.96 -6.02
CA SER A 148 0.41 -3.52 -4.95
C SER A 148 0.45 -2.00 -4.88
N LEU A 149 0.49 -1.47 -3.66
CA LEU A 149 0.74 -0.05 -3.45
C LEU A 149 2.25 0.21 -3.30
N ASN A 150 2.98 -0.70 -2.64
CA ASN A 150 4.41 -0.58 -2.46
C ASN A 150 5.19 -1.30 -3.56
N GLU A 151 5.20 -2.63 -3.56
CA GLU A 151 6.10 -3.39 -4.42
C GLU A 151 5.60 -4.79 -4.80
N VAL A 152 6.15 -5.30 -5.89
CA VAL A 152 6.19 -6.72 -6.24
C VAL A 152 7.62 -7.21 -6.08
N VAL A 153 7.81 -8.26 -5.29
CA VAL A 153 9.12 -8.84 -5.00
C VAL A 153 9.22 -10.23 -5.61
N VAL A 154 10.19 -10.45 -6.48
CA VAL A 154 10.57 -11.77 -6.96
C VAL A 154 11.80 -12.22 -6.18
N SER A 155 11.70 -13.28 -5.39
CA SER A 155 12.78 -13.72 -4.51
C SER A 155 12.91 -15.24 -4.42
N ARG A 156 14.09 -15.67 -3.97
CA ARG A 156 14.35 -17.07 -3.62
C ARG A 156 13.57 -17.50 -2.37
N GLY A 157 13.35 -18.79 -2.22
CA GLY A 157 12.85 -19.36 -0.98
C GLY A 157 13.86 -19.31 0.16
N ALA A 158 13.42 -19.61 1.38
CA ALA A 158 14.21 -19.48 2.62
C ALA A 158 15.49 -20.35 2.64
N THR A 159 15.48 -21.51 2.01
CA THR A 159 16.57 -22.50 2.01
C THR A 159 17.33 -22.59 0.69
N ALA A 160 16.92 -21.79 -0.30
CA ALA A 160 17.44 -21.92 -1.66
C ALA A 160 18.71 -21.10 -1.90
N SER A 161 19.48 -21.51 -2.92
CA SER A 161 20.51 -20.70 -3.53
C SER A 161 19.89 -19.48 -4.22
N MET A 162 20.73 -18.50 -4.60
CA MET A 162 20.28 -17.33 -5.37
C MET A 162 19.40 -17.73 -6.57
N VAL A 163 18.49 -16.83 -6.93
CA VAL A 163 17.73 -16.94 -8.19
C VAL A 163 18.51 -16.29 -9.33
N GLU A 164 18.32 -16.83 -10.53
CA GLU A 164 18.74 -16.18 -11.77
C GLU A 164 17.49 -15.68 -12.50
N LEU A 165 17.45 -14.38 -12.71
CA LEU A 165 16.30 -13.68 -13.28
C LEU A 165 16.73 -12.99 -14.57
N ARG A 166 15.99 -13.19 -15.64
CA ARG A 166 16.07 -12.36 -16.84
C ARG A 166 15.09 -11.19 -16.70
N ILE A 167 15.56 -9.99 -16.99
CA ILE A 167 14.78 -8.76 -16.89
C ILE A 167 14.67 -8.16 -18.29
N ASP A 168 13.43 -7.95 -18.73
CA ASP A 168 13.11 -7.21 -19.95
C ASP A 168 12.15 -6.06 -19.62
N ILE A 169 12.27 -4.92 -20.30
CA ILE A 169 11.40 -3.75 -20.18
C ILE A 169 10.81 -3.44 -21.55
N GLY A 170 9.49 -3.57 -21.65
CA GLY A 170 8.86 -3.59 -22.98
C GLY A 170 9.45 -4.75 -23.81
N ASP A 171 10.02 -4.41 -24.97
CA ASP A 171 10.65 -5.37 -25.88
C ASP A 171 12.20 -5.42 -25.75
N GLU A 172 12.77 -4.66 -24.79
CA GLU A 172 14.21 -4.56 -24.64
C GLU A 172 14.71 -5.46 -23.50
N PHE A 173 15.72 -6.28 -23.81
CA PHE A 173 16.48 -7.02 -22.80
C PHE A 173 17.36 -6.06 -21.99
N VAL A 174 17.28 -6.13 -20.66
CA VAL A 174 18.03 -5.26 -19.76
C VAL A 174 19.18 -5.97 -19.11
N ALA A 175 18.92 -7.11 -18.43
CA ALA A 175 19.97 -7.82 -17.69
C ALA A 175 19.57 -9.25 -17.35
N ASN A 176 20.58 -10.09 -17.11
CA ASN A 176 20.47 -11.30 -16.31
C ASN A 176 20.98 -10.99 -14.90
N LEU A 177 20.13 -11.18 -13.92
CA LEU A 177 20.42 -10.89 -12.52
C LEU A 177 20.56 -12.19 -11.73
N ARG A 178 21.67 -12.35 -11.04
CA ARG A 178 21.86 -13.40 -10.04
C ARG A 178 21.89 -12.76 -8.66
N ALA A 179 20.88 -13.03 -7.84
CA ALA A 179 20.63 -12.32 -6.59
C ALA A 179 19.76 -13.15 -5.63
N ASP A 180 19.53 -12.65 -4.43
CA ASP A 180 18.47 -13.16 -3.54
C ASP A 180 17.08 -12.79 -4.07
N GLY A 181 16.97 -11.75 -4.89
CA GLY A 181 15.73 -11.35 -5.54
C GLY A 181 15.83 -10.00 -6.24
N LEU A 182 14.67 -9.57 -6.72
CA LEU A 182 14.43 -8.25 -7.34
C LEU A 182 13.14 -7.66 -6.79
N ILE A 183 13.21 -6.40 -6.39
CA ILE A 183 12.05 -5.60 -5.99
C ILE A 183 11.67 -4.69 -7.15
N ILE A 184 10.40 -4.70 -7.54
CA ILE A 184 9.81 -3.71 -8.43
C ILE A 184 8.85 -2.88 -7.59
N ALA A 185 9.23 -1.62 -7.31
CA ALA A 185 8.49 -0.76 -6.40
C ALA A 185 7.86 0.45 -7.11
N SER A 186 6.70 0.83 -6.62
CA SER A 186 6.10 2.14 -6.91
C SER A 186 6.86 3.26 -6.18
N PRO A 187 6.59 4.54 -6.45
CA PRO A 187 7.13 5.64 -5.65
C PRO A 187 6.77 5.53 -4.17
N THR A 188 5.58 5.03 -3.82
CA THR A 188 5.19 4.77 -2.42
C THR A 188 6.09 3.72 -1.78
N GLY A 189 6.35 2.62 -2.47
CA GLY A 189 7.21 1.52 -2.02
C GLY A 189 8.68 1.90 -1.92
N SER A 190 9.11 3.04 -2.52
CA SER A 190 10.50 3.51 -2.43
C SER A 190 10.97 3.78 -0.99
N THR A 191 10.03 3.96 -0.06
CA THR A 191 10.31 4.14 1.38
C THR A 191 10.08 2.86 2.21
N ALA A 192 9.71 1.75 1.55
CA ALA A 192 9.46 0.44 2.16
C ALA A 192 10.66 -0.53 1.97
N TYR A 193 10.44 -1.71 1.46
CA TYR A 193 11.49 -2.71 1.30
C TYR A 193 12.57 -2.27 0.30
N ALA A 194 12.19 -1.54 -0.74
CA ALA A 194 13.15 -0.98 -1.69
C ALA A 194 14.20 -0.08 -1.01
N LEU A 195 13.80 0.74 -0.01
CA LEU A 195 14.75 1.56 0.76
C LEU A 195 15.75 0.70 1.54
N SER A 196 15.26 -0.35 2.21
CA SER A 196 16.10 -1.29 2.97
C SER A 196 17.08 -2.05 2.07
N ALA A 197 16.73 -2.28 0.81
CA ALA A 197 17.58 -2.89 -0.20
C ALA A 197 18.54 -1.90 -0.90
N GLY A 198 18.60 -0.64 -0.44
CA GLY A 198 19.51 0.38 -0.97
C GLY A 198 18.97 1.16 -2.17
N GLY A 199 17.67 1.08 -2.44
CA GLY A 199 17.00 1.88 -3.46
C GLY A 199 16.87 3.36 -3.09
N PRO A 200 16.76 4.27 -4.06
CA PRO A 200 16.54 5.69 -3.81
C PRO A 200 15.10 5.96 -3.36
N ILE A 201 14.92 7.04 -2.60
CA ILE A 201 13.57 7.54 -2.29
C ILE A 201 13.02 8.27 -3.51
N MET A 202 11.81 7.89 -3.93
CA MET A 202 11.07 8.59 -4.97
C MET A 202 9.91 9.37 -4.34
N HIS A 203 9.76 10.63 -4.77
CA HIS A 203 8.58 11.39 -4.39
C HIS A 203 7.32 10.75 -5.01
N PRO A 204 6.19 10.62 -4.28
CA PRO A 204 4.97 9.96 -4.78
C PRO A 204 4.40 10.55 -6.08
N GLY A 205 4.69 11.79 -6.38
CA GLY A 205 4.28 12.45 -7.62
C GLY A 205 5.13 12.12 -8.85
N ILE A 206 6.17 11.30 -8.72
CA ILE A 206 7.01 10.91 -9.87
C ILE A 206 6.34 9.76 -10.62
N SER A 207 6.23 9.90 -11.95
CA SER A 207 5.78 8.83 -12.84
C SER A 207 6.93 7.89 -13.18
N GLY A 208 7.21 6.95 -12.28
CA GLY A 208 8.31 6.00 -12.42
C GLY A 208 8.14 4.79 -11.53
N LEU A 209 8.94 3.75 -11.81
CA LEU A 209 9.06 2.54 -11.01
C LEU A 209 10.53 2.36 -10.63
N LEU A 210 10.77 1.64 -9.54
CA LEU A 210 12.12 1.22 -9.12
C LEU A 210 12.30 -0.26 -9.41
N ALA A 211 13.45 -0.63 -9.96
CA ALA A 211 13.94 -2.01 -9.94
C ALA A 211 15.17 -2.07 -9.03
N VAL A 212 15.07 -2.78 -7.92
CA VAL A 212 16.08 -2.82 -6.86
C VAL A 212 16.52 -4.28 -6.63
N PRO A 213 17.76 -4.66 -7.00
CA PRO A 213 18.30 -5.97 -6.70
C PRO A 213 18.47 -6.19 -5.19
N ILE A 214 18.18 -7.41 -4.72
CA ILE A 214 18.39 -7.82 -3.32
C ILE A 214 19.67 -8.67 -3.27
N ALA A 215 20.68 -8.24 -2.54
CA ALA A 215 21.93 -8.98 -2.34
C ALA A 215 22.51 -9.56 -3.65
N SER A 216 22.64 -8.72 -4.68
CA SER A 216 23.17 -9.12 -5.98
C SER A 216 24.60 -9.68 -5.88
N HIS A 217 24.85 -10.81 -6.59
CA HIS A 217 26.18 -11.38 -6.70
C HIS A 217 27.17 -10.48 -7.45
N THR A 218 26.68 -9.70 -8.40
CA THR A 218 27.51 -8.82 -9.24
C THR A 218 27.58 -7.41 -8.64
N LEU A 219 28.81 -6.94 -8.40
CA LEU A 219 29.04 -5.62 -7.79
C LEU A 219 28.62 -4.45 -8.67
N SER A 220 28.43 -4.64 -9.95
CA SER A 220 27.97 -3.61 -10.91
C SER A 220 26.48 -3.36 -10.89
N ASN A 221 25.66 -4.30 -10.38
CA ASN A 221 24.22 -4.12 -10.30
C ASN A 221 23.87 -3.00 -9.33
N ARG A 222 22.99 -2.12 -9.77
CA ARG A 222 22.49 -0.97 -9.02
C ARG A 222 20.98 -0.86 -9.15
N PRO A 223 20.32 -0.27 -8.14
CA PRO A 223 18.95 0.15 -8.31
C PRO A 223 18.79 1.09 -9.51
N ILE A 224 17.75 0.90 -10.28
CA ILE A 224 17.42 1.74 -11.45
C ILE A 224 16.01 2.30 -11.34
N VAL A 225 15.86 3.57 -11.71
CA VAL A 225 14.57 4.23 -11.86
C VAL A 225 14.15 4.11 -13.32
N LEU A 226 12.93 3.64 -13.54
CA LEU A 226 12.36 3.34 -14.86
C LEU A 226 11.10 4.17 -15.10
N PRO A 227 10.80 4.54 -16.34
CA PRO A 227 9.49 5.09 -16.70
C PRO A 227 8.38 4.07 -16.39
N ASP A 228 7.21 4.55 -15.94
CA ASP A 228 6.09 3.69 -15.57
C ASP A 228 5.16 3.31 -16.73
N GLN A 229 5.50 3.70 -17.96
CA GLN A 229 4.70 3.44 -19.16
C GLN A 229 4.94 2.05 -19.77
N GLN A 230 6.04 1.39 -19.41
CA GLN A 230 6.42 0.09 -19.95
C GLN A 230 6.20 -1.02 -18.93
N GLU A 231 5.88 -2.21 -19.43
CA GLU A 231 5.82 -3.42 -18.62
C GLU A 231 7.23 -3.91 -18.31
N ILE A 232 7.48 -4.23 -17.04
CA ILE A 232 8.69 -4.91 -16.58
C ILE A 232 8.39 -6.39 -16.53
N ARG A 233 9.15 -7.21 -17.26
CA ARG A 233 9.03 -8.65 -17.28
C ARG A 233 10.24 -9.26 -16.59
N VAL A 234 9.98 -10.16 -15.64
CA VAL A 234 10.99 -10.88 -14.88
C VAL A 234 10.75 -12.37 -15.06
N GLU A 235 11.65 -13.06 -15.75
CA GLU A 235 11.57 -14.51 -15.99
C GLU A 235 12.51 -15.24 -15.03
N VAL A 236 12.04 -16.34 -14.44
CA VAL A 236 12.85 -17.23 -13.60
C VAL A 236 13.66 -18.16 -14.48
N VAL A 237 14.95 -17.87 -14.66
CA VAL A 237 15.87 -18.67 -15.47
C VAL A 237 16.48 -19.83 -14.68
N ALA A 238 16.77 -19.61 -13.39
CA ALA A 238 17.23 -20.66 -12.49
C ALA A 238 16.93 -20.29 -11.03
N GLY A 239 16.86 -21.29 -10.18
CA GLY A 239 16.60 -21.17 -8.75
C GLY A 239 15.57 -22.18 -8.28
N ARG A 240 15.53 -22.43 -6.96
CA ARG A 240 14.55 -23.29 -6.32
C ARG A 240 13.67 -22.46 -5.40
N ASP A 241 12.41 -22.87 -5.25
CA ASP A 241 11.45 -22.26 -4.32
C ASP A 241 11.30 -20.74 -4.52
N ALA A 242 11.44 -20.27 -5.77
CA ALA A 242 11.23 -18.86 -6.08
C ALA A 242 9.76 -18.48 -5.87
N SER A 243 9.53 -17.22 -5.51
CA SER A 243 8.18 -16.71 -5.29
C SER A 243 8.06 -15.26 -5.72
N ALA A 244 6.83 -14.86 -6.09
CA ALA A 244 6.44 -13.47 -6.26
C ALA A 244 5.54 -13.04 -5.10
N ASN A 245 5.91 -11.96 -4.43
CA ASN A 245 5.14 -11.35 -3.32
C ASN A 245 4.60 -9.99 -3.73
N PHE A 246 3.34 -9.72 -3.38
CA PHE A 246 2.64 -8.47 -3.66
C PHE A 246 2.36 -7.77 -2.33
N ASP A 247 3.05 -6.68 -2.04
CA ASP A 247 3.01 -5.94 -0.75
C ASP A 247 3.27 -6.84 0.48
N MET A 248 3.99 -7.96 0.30
CA MET A 248 4.20 -9.00 1.32
C MET A 248 2.89 -9.59 1.92
N GLN A 249 1.77 -9.48 1.19
CA GLN A 249 0.44 -9.95 1.64
C GLN A 249 -0.16 -11.02 0.74
N SER A 250 0.28 -11.13 -0.50
CA SER A 250 -0.13 -12.17 -1.45
C SER A 250 1.11 -12.83 -2.06
N LEU A 251 1.10 -14.14 -2.14
CA LEU A 251 2.25 -14.94 -2.57
C LEU A 251 1.86 -15.87 -3.72
N ALA A 252 2.67 -15.87 -4.77
CA ALA A 252 2.64 -16.88 -5.83
C ALA A 252 3.97 -17.62 -5.89
N SER A 253 3.92 -18.96 -5.88
CA SER A 253 5.10 -19.80 -6.09
C SER A 253 5.48 -19.81 -7.57
N LEU A 254 6.78 -19.69 -7.85
CA LEU A 254 7.33 -19.62 -9.20
C LEU A 254 8.13 -20.87 -9.54
N LEU A 255 8.01 -21.30 -10.78
CA LEU A 255 8.79 -22.36 -11.40
C LEU A 255 9.76 -21.77 -12.43
N HIS A 256 10.71 -22.61 -12.91
CA HIS A 256 11.56 -22.25 -14.03
C HIS A 256 10.70 -21.92 -15.27
N GLY A 257 11.02 -20.84 -15.96
CA GLY A 257 10.29 -20.31 -17.11
C GLY A 257 9.06 -19.45 -16.79
N ASP A 258 8.64 -19.39 -15.52
CA ASP A 258 7.55 -18.48 -15.13
C ASP A 258 7.99 -17.02 -15.32
N GLN A 259 7.04 -16.20 -15.78
CA GLN A 259 7.24 -14.76 -15.97
C GLN A 259 6.38 -13.97 -15.01
N VAL A 260 7.00 -13.12 -14.21
CA VAL A 260 6.32 -12.08 -13.44
C VAL A 260 6.31 -10.80 -14.27
N ARG A 261 5.14 -10.31 -14.60
CA ARG A 261 4.98 -9.07 -15.36
C ARG A 261 4.38 -8.01 -14.46
N VAL A 262 5.02 -6.85 -14.42
CA VAL A 262 4.64 -5.72 -13.55
C VAL A 262 4.54 -4.47 -14.38
N ARG A 263 3.46 -3.72 -14.18
CA ARG A 263 3.24 -2.44 -14.82
C ARG A 263 2.48 -1.49 -13.90
N ARG A 264 2.45 -0.22 -14.27
CA ARG A 264 1.57 0.75 -13.64
C ARG A 264 0.11 0.32 -13.79
N SER A 265 -0.65 0.36 -12.71
CA SER A 265 -2.09 0.15 -12.75
C SER A 265 -2.83 1.40 -13.22
N ALA A 266 -4.00 1.20 -13.86
CA ALA A 266 -4.96 2.26 -14.12
C ALA A 266 -5.59 2.80 -12.83
N HIS A 267 -5.57 2.02 -11.76
CA HIS A 267 -6.13 2.39 -10.47
C HIS A 267 -5.15 3.22 -9.64
N LYS A 268 -5.69 4.17 -8.89
CA LYS A 268 -4.97 4.97 -7.90
C LYS A 268 -5.67 4.88 -6.56
N VAL A 269 -4.90 4.96 -5.50
CA VAL A 269 -5.45 5.15 -4.15
C VAL A 269 -5.56 6.64 -3.87
N ARG A 270 -6.68 7.05 -3.27
CA ARG A 270 -6.91 8.40 -2.80
C ARG A 270 -6.72 8.43 -1.30
N PHE A 271 -5.71 9.15 -0.83
CA PHE A 271 -5.51 9.43 0.58
C PHE A 271 -5.99 10.84 0.90
N LEU A 272 -6.67 10.97 2.03
CA LEU A 272 -7.03 12.26 2.58
C LEU A 272 -6.15 12.52 3.81
N HIS A 273 -5.48 13.64 3.80
CA HIS A 273 -4.57 14.09 4.85
C HIS A 273 -5.14 15.32 5.57
N PRO A 274 -4.81 15.53 6.83
CA PRO A 274 -5.13 16.79 7.51
C PRO A 274 -4.55 17.99 6.76
N ARG A 275 -5.20 19.13 6.84
CA ARG A 275 -4.71 20.38 6.25
C ARG A 275 -3.30 20.72 6.75
N GLY A 276 -2.42 21.15 5.85
CA GLY A 276 -1.02 21.43 6.14
C GLY A 276 -0.12 20.18 6.19
N TRP A 277 -0.63 19.03 5.74
CA TRP A 277 0.19 17.84 5.58
C TRP A 277 1.34 18.07 4.61
N SER A 278 2.48 17.44 4.87
CA SER A 278 3.65 17.55 4.02
C SER A 278 4.39 16.21 3.95
N TYR A 279 4.57 15.71 2.74
CA TYR A 279 5.39 14.52 2.48
C TYR A 279 6.82 14.66 3.04
N TYR A 280 7.43 15.84 2.86
CA TYR A 280 8.78 16.08 3.37
C TYR A 280 8.86 16.15 4.89
N ALA A 281 7.82 16.64 5.55
CA ALA A 281 7.73 16.60 7.02
C ALA A 281 7.59 15.16 7.52
N THR A 282 6.85 14.32 6.79
CA THR A 282 6.74 12.88 7.09
C THR A 282 8.08 12.18 6.89
N LEU A 283 8.80 12.43 5.79
CA LEU A 283 10.14 11.89 5.56
C LEU A 283 11.10 12.26 6.70
N ARG A 284 11.18 13.55 7.06
CA ARG A 284 12.08 14.00 8.15
C ARG A 284 11.81 13.26 9.45
N ARG A 285 10.53 13.14 9.83
CA ARG A 285 10.16 12.44 11.07
C ARG A 285 10.46 10.94 11.01
N LYS A 286 10.15 10.30 9.90
CA LYS A 286 10.30 8.84 9.74
C LYS A 286 11.76 8.42 9.61
N LEU A 287 12.57 9.20 8.89
CA LEU A 287 13.97 8.91 8.63
C LEU A 287 14.93 9.63 9.59
N ARG A 288 14.38 10.38 10.55
CA ARG A 288 15.17 11.14 11.54
C ARG A 288 16.19 12.09 10.91
N TRP A 289 15.81 12.66 9.78
CA TRP A 289 16.64 13.67 9.15
C TRP A 289 16.66 14.93 10.01
N HIS A 290 17.84 15.38 10.44
CA HIS A 290 18.11 16.49 11.38
C HIS A 290 17.98 16.16 12.88
N GLU A 291 17.77 14.90 13.30
CA GLU A 291 18.01 14.51 14.68
C GLU A 291 19.52 14.33 14.89
N GLY A 292 20.29 15.39 15.12
CA GLY A 292 21.72 15.25 15.41
C GLY A 292 22.61 16.43 15.01
N VAL A 293 22.06 17.53 14.56
CA VAL A 293 22.81 18.77 14.36
C VAL A 293 22.20 19.84 15.27
N VAL A 294 22.56 19.79 16.54
CA VAL A 294 22.57 20.92 17.49
C VAL A 294 23.88 20.87 18.21
#